data_6bf5b6e14e018fcaca507b990ac7dc04
#
_entry.id   6bf5b6e14e018fcaca507b990ac7dc04
#
_cell.length_a   1.000
_cell.length_b   1.000
_cell.length_c   1.000
_cell.angle_alpha   90.00
_cell.angle_beta   90.00
_cell.angle_gamma   90.00
#
_symmetry.space_group_name_H-M   'P 1'
#
loop_
_entity.id
_entity.type
_entity.pdbx_description
1 polymer ?
#
loop_
_entity_poly.entity_id
_entity_poly.type
_entity_poly.pdbx_seq_one_letter_code
_entity_poly.pdbx_strand_id
1 'polypeptide(L)'
;LDVARKFFTMDYLKQYVKILSFYKMNEFQIHLNDNGFPQFFNNDWNSTYAAFRLESERFPGLTAKDGSYTKKEFTELQRMGMEYGVNVIPEIDVPAHSLAFVHYKPEIGSKEYGMDHLDIHKEETYTFLDALFDEYITGENPVFVGPDVHIGTDEYNKKEAEQYRYFTDRYLKYIESRGKTPRMWGGLKWLPGKTPVKAKGVTVNAWSYDWVDPEVSLKDGYKLINTCDTYLYIVPGAGYYREFLDAKWIYETWTPWLMNRKQTLPEGTPGVLGGMFAVWNDKCGNGISEQDVHLRSFPAVQVLGEKLWRGVNKAVPFFDFEALCQQMPEAPGVNLLARVPQGTTRLTAEGKVKSLSGTDTIRTSLPEVGYPYAVSFRVCPDKDTNVSGVMFSGPHSTVYVNWENTGHIAFSRDGYVFEFDSFRLPVEKWTDIRIEGDYKGTSLYVDGQLVQRLEGRYKKVYNAQHKRMDYMSYQETLIFPLQQIGDVLNGFKGKIADVLVIRK
;
A
#
# COMPACT_ATOMS: atom_id res chain seq x y z
N LEU A 1 -2.76 -6.82 1.37
CA LEU A 1 -1.92 -5.62 1.20
C LEU A 1 -0.51 -6.03 0.79
N ASP A 2 -0.05 -5.49 -0.33
CA ASP A 2 1.34 -5.61 -0.79
C ASP A 2 2.23 -4.68 0.04
N VAL A 3 2.97 -5.28 1.00
CA VAL A 3 3.97 -4.58 1.79
C VAL A 3 5.38 -4.74 1.22
N ALA A 4 5.52 -5.59 0.20
CA ALA A 4 6.80 -5.88 -0.43
C ALA A 4 7.28 -4.74 -1.33
N ARG A 5 6.47 -4.36 -2.32
CA ARG A 5 6.83 -3.30 -3.28
C ARG A 5 6.81 -1.90 -2.67
N LYS A 6 6.03 -1.69 -1.60
CA LYS A 6 6.09 -0.52 -0.73
C LYS A 6 6.08 -0.97 0.72
N PHE A 7 7.05 -0.50 1.51
CA PHE A 7 7.08 -0.76 2.95
C PHE A 7 5.97 0.02 3.68
N PHE A 8 5.31 -0.64 4.62
CA PHE A 8 4.36 -0.07 5.57
C PHE A 8 4.89 -0.27 6.98
N THR A 9 4.79 0.76 7.81
CA THR A 9 5.27 0.67 9.20
C THR A 9 4.44 -0.34 10.00
N MET A 10 5.04 -0.95 11.00
CA MET A 10 4.32 -1.87 11.90
C MET A 10 3.18 -1.15 12.63
N ASP A 11 3.35 0.13 12.92
CA ASP A 11 2.30 0.97 13.54
C ASP A 11 1.10 1.11 12.60
N TYR A 12 1.33 1.36 11.31
CA TYR A 12 0.28 1.38 10.30
C TYR A 12 -0.48 0.04 10.25
N LEU A 13 0.22 -1.10 10.20
CA LEU A 13 -0.42 -2.41 10.14
C LEU A 13 -1.26 -2.70 11.39
N LYS A 14 -0.78 -2.33 12.57
CA LYS A 14 -1.55 -2.45 13.83
C LYS A 14 -2.81 -1.58 13.81
N GLN A 15 -2.72 -0.36 13.32
CA GLN A 15 -3.89 0.51 13.16
C GLN A 15 -4.86 -0.04 12.11
N TYR A 16 -4.33 -0.61 11.02
CA TYR A 16 -5.16 -1.22 9.97
C TYR A 16 -5.94 -2.44 10.49
N VAL A 17 -5.38 -3.26 11.36
CA VAL A 17 -6.10 -4.34 12.07
C VAL A 17 -7.29 -3.79 12.85
N LYS A 18 -7.14 -2.66 13.57
CA LYS A 18 -8.26 -2.01 14.29
C LYS A 18 -9.36 -1.54 13.33
N ILE A 19 -8.97 -0.97 12.19
CA ILE A 19 -9.91 -0.52 11.15
C ILE A 19 -10.70 -1.70 10.59
N LEU A 20 -10.01 -2.78 10.19
CA LEU A 20 -10.65 -3.99 9.66
C LEU A 20 -11.66 -4.56 10.67
N SER A 21 -11.26 -4.70 11.93
CA SER A 21 -12.14 -5.16 13.00
C SER A 21 -13.37 -4.27 13.15
N PHE A 22 -13.20 -2.95 13.18
CA PHE A 22 -14.28 -1.98 13.35
C PHE A 22 -15.30 -2.07 12.20
N TYR A 23 -14.85 -2.28 10.98
CA TYR A 23 -15.69 -2.47 9.79
C TYR A 23 -16.05 -3.94 9.51
N LYS A 24 -15.84 -4.84 10.49
CA LYS A 24 -16.26 -6.26 10.43
C LYS A 24 -15.59 -7.08 9.32
N MET A 25 -14.41 -6.66 8.89
CA MET A 25 -13.53 -7.45 8.05
C MET A 25 -12.73 -8.39 8.98
N ASN A 26 -12.67 -9.67 8.65
CA ASN A 26 -12.13 -10.69 9.55
C ASN A 26 -10.84 -11.36 9.06
N GLU A 27 -10.30 -10.93 7.91
CA GLU A 27 -9.05 -11.44 7.37
C GLU A 27 -8.17 -10.30 6.85
N PHE A 28 -6.86 -10.40 7.09
CA PHE A 28 -5.85 -9.48 6.62
C PHE A 28 -4.66 -10.24 6.04
N GLN A 29 -4.62 -10.43 4.73
CA GLN A 29 -3.50 -11.06 4.04
C GLN A 29 -2.39 -10.04 3.80
N ILE A 30 -1.16 -10.40 4.18
CA ILE A 30 0.04 -9.56 4.05
C ILE A 30 1.00 -10.24 3.08
N HIS A 31 1.20 -9.62 1.93
CA HIS A 31 2.08 -10.06 0.85
C HIS A 31 3.51 -9.60 1.13
N LEU A 32 4.37 -10.55 1.58
CA LEU A 32 5.67 -10.26 2.21
C LEU A 32 6.82 -10.13 1.23
N ASN A 33 6.71 -10.70 0.01
CA ASN A 33 7.76 -10.63 -1.01
C ASN A 33 7.19 -10.32 -2.38
N ASP A 34 7.90 -9.48 -3.11
CA ASP A 34 7.64 -9.18 -4.51
C ASP A 34 8.75 -8.31 -5.11
N ASN A 35 8.59 -7.92 -6.38
CA ASN A 35 9.53 -7.10 -7.12
C ASN A 35 8.85 -6.08 -8.02
N GLY A 36 9.63 -5.08 -8.41
CA GLY A 36 9.25 -4.13 -9.44
C GLY A 36 9.38 -4.69 -10.84
N PHE A 37 8.95 -3.90 -11.82
CA PHE A 37 9.08 -4.24 -13.23
C PHE A 37 10.43 -3.76 -13.78
N PRO A 38 11.23 -4.62 -14.46
CA PRO A 38 12.60 -4.30 -14.85
C PRO A 38 12.73 -3.07 -15.76
N GLN A 39 11.71 -2.74 -16.57
CA GLN A 39 11.74 -1.54 -17.41
C GLN A 39 11.92 -0.23 -16.62
N PHE A 40 11.50 -0.18 -15.36
CA PHE A 40 11.71 0.97 -14.49
C PHE A 40 13.10 1.01 -13.86
N PHE A 41 13.87 -0.08 -14.02
CA PHE A 41 15.22 -0.29 -13.49
C PHE A 41 16.19 -0.63 -14.64
N ASN A 42 16.19 0.18 -15.69
CA ASN A 42 17.06 0.07 -16.87
C ASN A 42 16.94 -1.25 -17.67
N ASN A 43 15.81 -1.97 -17.55
CA ASN A 43 15.60 -3.32 -18.08
C ASN A 43 16.63 -4.35 -17.55
N ASP A 44 17.10 -4.16 -16.34
CA ASP A 44 18.10 -5.02 -15.71
C ASP A 44 17.51 -5.65 -14.43
N TRP A 45 17.38 -6.97 -14.42
CA TRP A 45 16.88 -7.72 -13.28
C TRP A 45 17.75 -7.57 -12.03
N ASN A 46 19.08 -7.41 -12.18
CA ASN A 46 19.97 -7.26 -11.02
C ASN A 46 19.77 -5.92 -10.30
N SER A 47 19.37 -4.89 -11.03
CA SER A 47 19.05 -3.57 -10.47
C SER A 47 17.55 -3.39 -10.15
N THR A 48 16.70 -4.35 -10.57
CA THR A 48 15.26 -4.27 -10.30
C THR A 48 15.00 -4.38 -8.81
N TYR A 49 14.19 -3.48 -8.30
CA TYR A 49 13.77 -3.50 -6.90
C TYR A 49 13.09 -4.81 -6.54
N ALA A 50 13.47 -5.40 -5.42
CA ALA A 50 12.84 -6.58 -4.86
C ALA A 50 12.96 -6.56 -3.33
N ALA A 51 11.95 -7.03 -2.64
CA ALA A 51 11.93 -7.06 -1.20
C ALA A 51 11.31 -8.34 -0.65
N PHE A 52 11.88 -8.82 0.45
CA PHE A 52 11.25 -9.73 1.40
C PHE A 52 11.24 -9.04 2.76
N ARG A 53 10.06 -8.88 3.36
CA ARG A 53 9.87 -7.97 4.50
C ARG A 53 10.03 -8.58 5.88
N LEU A 54 10.22 -9.88 5.99
CA LEU A 54 10.32 -10.53 7.29
C LEU A 54 11.78 -10.85 7.63
N GLU A 55 12.17 -10.56 8.88
CA GLU A 55 13.48 -10.91 9.41
C GLU A 55 13.76 -12.41 9.28
N SER A 56 14.94 -12.76 8.78
CA SER A 56 15.42 -14.14 8.70
C SER A 56 16.79 -14.27 9.39
N GLU A 57 16.85 -15.18 10.35
CA GLU A 57 18.11 -15.58 10.99
C GLU A 57 18.79 -16.68 10.18
N ARG A 58 17.99 -17.54 9.52
CA ARG A 58 18.53 -18.63 8.70
C ARG A 58 19.19 -18.16 7.43
N PHE A 59 18.71 -17.01 6.90
CA PHE A 59 19.21 -16.41 5.68
C PHE A 59 19.63 -14.95 5.90
N PRO A 60 20.76 -14.70 6.61
CA PRO A 60 21.23 -13.35 6.90
C PRO A 60 21.48 -12.55 5.63
N GLY A 61 20.83 -11.36 5.52
CA GLY A 61 20.93 -10.51 4.33
C GLY A 61 19.82 -10.70 3.30
N LEU A 62 18.91 -11.65 3.48
CA LEU A 62 17.70 -11.83 2.66
C LEU A 62 16.69 -10.69 2.88
N THR A 63 16.54 -10.26 4.13
CA THR A 63 15.57 -9.25 4.54
C THR A 63 15.86 -7.88 3.89
N ALA A 64 14.82 -7.22 3.41
CA ALA A 64 14.91 -5.89 2.79
C ALA A 64 15.49 -4.84 3.76
N LYS A 65 16.35 -3.94 3.22
CA LYS A 65 17.08 -2.93 4.03
C LYS A 65 16.33 -1.60 4.15
N ASP A 66 15.38 -1.35 3.27
CA ASP A 66 14.57 -0.12 3.22
C ASP A 66 13.33 -0.18 4.13
N GLY A 67 13.19 -1.25 4.89
CA GLY A 67 12.14 -1.49 5.88
C GLY A 67 11.78 -2.96 5.96
N SER A 68 11.58 -3.44 7.17
CA SER A 68 11.25 -4.85 7.44
C SER A 68 10.56 -4.99 8.78
N TYR A 69 10.04 -6.17 9.05
CA TYR A 69 9.43 -6.56 10.31
C TYR A 69 10.31 -7.58 11.01
N THR A 70 10.56 -7.38 12.29
CA THR A 70 11.17 -8.41 13.12
C THR A 70 10.20 -9.59 13.30
N LYS A 71 10.72 -10.78 13.54
CA LYS A 71 9.91 -11.95 13.88
C LYS A 71 8.95 -11.68 15.04
N LYS A 72 9.44 -10.97 16.06
CA LYS A 72 8.65 -10.58 17.23
C LYS A 72 7.49 -9.66 16.87
N GLU A 73 7.74 -8.58 16.13
CA GLU A 73 6.70 -7.63 15.70
C GLU A 73 5.61 -8.31 14.88
N PHE A 74 6.00 -9.20 13.96
CA PHE A 74 5.03 -9.90 13.12
C PHE A 74 4.18 -10.91 13.91
N THR A 75 4.79 -11.60 14.87
CA THR A 75 4.06 -12.47 15.82
C THR A 75 3.08 -11.68 16.67
N GLU A 76 3.50 -10.51 17.19
CA GLU A 76 2.63 -9.61 17.97
C GLU A 76 1.47 -9.08 17.14
N LEU A 77 1.70 -8.72 15.86
CA LEU A 77 0.64 -8.29 14.94
C LEU A 77 -0.44 -9.38 14.75
N GLN A 78 -0.02 -10.63 14.56
CA GLN A 78 -0.97 -11.75 14.43
C GLN A 78 -1.76 -11.99 15.71
N ARG A 79 -1.10 -11.93 16.88
CA ARG A 79 -1.79 -12.05 18.18
C ARG A 79 -2.78 -10.92 18.39
N MET A 80 -2.38 -9.70 18.09
CA MET A 80 -3.30 -8.55 18.11
C MET A 80 -4.48 -8.77 17.15
N GLY A 81 -4.22 -9.27 15.95
CA GLY A 81 -5.30 -9.63 15.01
C GLY A 81 -6.31 -10.58 15.63
N MET A 82 -5.85 -11.64 16.29
CA MET A 82 -6.73 -12.61 16.98
C MET A 82 -7.57 -11.94 18.08
N GLU A 83 -7.00 -11.02 18.86
CA GLU A 83 -7.72 -10.26 19.89
C GLU A 83 -8.81 -9.36 19.30
N TYR A 84 -8.58 -8.82 18.09
CA TYR A 84 -9.51 -7.99 17.36
C TYR A 84 -10.45 -8.77 16.42
N GLY A 85 -10.38 -10.11 16.40
CA GLY A 85 -11.17 -10.95 15.49
C GLY A 85 -10.76 -10.87 14.03
N VAL A 86 -9.50 -10.52 13.75
CA VAL A 86 -8.92 -10.42 12.41
C VAL A 86 -7.79 -11.46 12.28
N ASN A 87 -7.97 -12.43 11.38
CA ASN A 87 -6.92 -13.39 11.05
C ASN A 87 -5.88 -12.71 10.14
N VAL A 88 -4.69 -12.48 10.65
CA VAL A 88 -3.55 -11.95 9.88
C VAL A 88 -2.86 -13.10 9.18
N ILE A 89 -2.93 -13.14 7.87
CA ILE A 89 -2.46 -14.24 7.02
C ILE A 89 -1.13 -13.83 6.38
N PRO A 90 0.00 -14.46 6.76
CA PRO A 90 1.26 -14.25 6.07
C PRO A 90 1.24 -14.91 4.69
N GLU A 91 1.73 -14.18 3.69
CA GLU A 91 1.93 -14.69 2.35
C GLU A 91 3.40 -14.63 1.98
N ILE A 92 3.96 -15.78 1.58
CA ILE A 92 5.24 -15.89 0.89
C ILE A 92 4.94 -16.40 -0.50
N ASP A 93 5.02 -15.50 -1.48
CA ASP A 93 4.63 -15.79 -2.85
C ASP A 93 5.77 -16.45 -3.63
N VAL A 94 5.51 -17.65 -4.08
CA VAL A 94 6.42 -18.51 -4.85
C VAL A 94 5.61 -19.40 -5.81
N PRO A 95 6.11 -19.79 -6.99
CA PRO A 95 7.48 -19.65 -7.49
C PRO A 95 7.73 -18.43 -8.39
N ALA A 96 6.72 -17.63 -8.75
CA ALA A 96 6.88 -16.30 -9.33
C ALA A 96 7.04 -15.24 -8.22
N HIS A 97 7.11 -13.96 -8.56
CA HIS A 97 7.27 -12.86 -7.57
C HIS A 97 8.45 -13.02 -6.60
N SER A 98 9.46 -13.78 -7.02
CA SER A 98 10.51 -14.33 -6.17
C SER A 98 11.88 -13.68 -6.36
N LEU A 99 11.95 -12.51 -7.00
CA LEU A 99 13.25 -11.87 -7.32
C LEU A 99 14.09 -11.58 -6.06
N ALA A 100 13.47 -11.28 -4.93
CA ALA A 100 14.20 -11.09 -3.66
C ALA A 100 14.97 -12.34 -3.25
N PHE A 101 14.41 -13.53 -3.47
CA PHE A 101 15.05 -14.81 -3.20
C PHE A 101 16.16 -15.10 -4.22
N VAL A 102 15.95 -14.73 -5.48
CA VAL A 102 16.94 -14.90 -6.55
C VAL A 102 18.10 -13.91 -6.37
N HIS A 103 17.88 -12.69 -5.92
CA HIS A 103 18.97 -11.77 -5.56
C HIS A 103 19.85 -12.33 -4.43
N TYR A 104 19.21 -12.99 -3.46
CA TYR A 104 19.93 -13.63 -2.34
C TYR A 104 20.69 -14.89 -2.78
N LYS A 105 20.05 -15.73 -3.62
CA LYS A 105 20.56 -17.03 -4.07
C LYS A 105 20.35 -17.20 -5.58
N PRO A 106 21.22 -16.61 -6.42
CA PRO A 106 21.02 -16.54 -7.88
C PRO A 106 20.86 -17.88 -8.58
N GLU A 107 21.43 -18.96 -8.01
CA GLU A 107 21.36 -20.30 -8.59
C GLU A 107 19.94 -20.92 -8.59
N ILE A 108 19.00 -20.44 -7.75
CA ILE A 108 17.61 -20.92 -7.75
C ILE A 108 16.71 -20.18 -8.72
N GLY A 109 17.19 -19.11 -9.37
CA GLY A 109 16.43 -18.35 -10.35
C GLY A 109 16.29 -19.07 -11.68
N SER A 110 15.14 -18.87 -12.34
CA SER A 110 14.92 -19.34 -13.71
C SER A 110 15.75 -18.53 -14.70
N LYS A 111 16.41 -19.23 -15.62
CA LYS A 111 17.14 -18.61 -16.73
C LYS A 111 16.24 -18.39 -17.96
N GLU A 112 15.11 -19.08 -18.01
CA GLU A 112 14.24 -19.11 -19.20
C GLU A 112 13.08 -18.11 -19.09
N TYR A 113 12.52 -17.90 -17.88
CA TYR A 113 11.25 -17.18 -17.71
C TYR A 113 11.38 -15.81 -17.04
N GLY A 114 12.57 -15.43 -16.63
CA GLY A 114 12.87 -14.21 -15.90
C GLY A 114 13.41 -14.51 -14.50
N MET A 115 14.21 -13.60 -13.97
CA MET A 115 14.83 -13.79 -12.65
C MET A 115 13.83 -13.67 -11.48
N ASP A 116 12.65 -13.16 -11.74
CA ASP A 116 11.53 -13.11 -10.78
C ASP A 116 10.80 -14.45 -10.60
N HIS A 117 11.21 -15.46 -11.37
CA HIS A 117 10.71 -16.83 -11.29
C HIS A 117 11.77 -17.77 -10.72
N LEU A 118 11.40 -18.64 -9.81
CA LEU A 118 12.25 -19.73 -9.33
C LEU A 118 12.31 -20.86 -10.37
N ASP A 119 13.46 -21.50 -10.47
CA ASP A 119 13.60 -22.74 -11.26
C ASP A 119 13.06 -23.93 -10.45
N ILE A 120 11.84 -24.35 -10.77
CA ILE A 120 11.12 -25.41 -10.06
C ILE A 120 11.55 -26.82 -10.44
N HIS A 121 12.59 -26.98 -11.26
CA HIS A 121 13.24 -28.27 -11.54
C HIS A 121 14.44 -28.52 -10.64
N LYS A 122 14.92 -27.49 -9.92
CA LYS A 122 16.12 -27.61 -9.08
C LYS A 122 15.80 -28.05 -7.64
N GLU A 123 16.54 -29.01 -7.15
CA GLU A 123 16.44 -29.44 -5.75
C GLU A 123 16.83 -28.35 -4.77
N GLU A 124 17.77 -27.47 -5.16
CA GLU A 124 18.20 -26.32 -4.36
C GLU A 124 17.07 -25.32 -4.12
N THR A 125 16.12 -25.19 -5.06
CA THR A 125 14.92 -24.37 -4.88
C THR A 125 14.05 -24.92 -3.75
N TYR A 126 13.81 -26.23 -3.76
CA TYR A 126 13.01 -26.89 -2.71
C TYR A 126 13.71 -26.86 -1.36
N THR A 127 15.01 -27.12 -1.33
CA THR A 127 15.82 -27.05 -0.09
C THR A 127 15.76 -25.64 0.53
N PHE A 128 15.87 -24.59 -0.30
CA PHE A 128 15.79 -23.20 0.15
C PHE A 128 14.40 -22.88 0.70
N LEU A 129 13.34 -23.22 -0.05
CA LEU A 129 11.96 -22.90 0.34
C LEU A 129 11.49 -23.69 1.57
N ASP A 130 11.84 -24.99 1.66
CA ASP A 130 11.54 -25.79 2.84
C ASP A 130 12.16 -25.16 4.09
N ALA A 131 13.42 -24.74 4.00
CA ALA A 131 14.11 -24.10 5.09
C ALA A 131 13.54 -22.72 5.43
N LEU A 132 13.08 -21.95 4.42
CA LEU A 132 12.44 -20.66 4.61
C LEU A 132 11.08 -20.80 5.33
N PHE A 133 10.21 -21.69 4.86
CA PHE A 133 8.93 -21.91 5.52
C PHE A 133 9.10 -22.47 6.92
N ASP A 134 10.00 -23.46 7.11
CA ASP A 134 10.26 -24.04 8.43
C ASP A 134 10.74 -23.00 9.44
N GLU A 135 11.49 -21.98 9.03
CA GLU A 135 11.95 -20.90 9.91
C GLU A 135 10.79 -20.17 10.60
N TYR A 136 9.65 -20.03 9.91
CA TYR A 136 8.51 -19.27 10.43
C TYR A 136 7.38 -20.14 10.99
N ILE A 137 7.26 -21.39 10.53
CA ILE A 137 6.11 -22.25 10.87
C ILE A 137 6.44 -23.24 11.98
N THR A 138 7.70 -23.63 12.11
CA THR A 138 8.13 -24.71 13.03
C THR A 138 8.85 -24.19 14.28
N GLY A 139 9.14 -25.11 15.21
CA GLY A 139 9.82 -24.81 16.46
C GLY A 139 8.87 -24.59 17.63
N GLU A 140 9.44 -24.37 18.82
CA GLU A 140 8.69 -24.18 20.06
C GLU A 140 7.88 -22.87 20.05
N ASN A 141 8.41 -21.83 19.39
CA ASN A 141 7.80 -20.51 19.26
C ASN A 141 7.75 -20.08 17.79
N PRO A 142 6.83 -20.63 16.99
CA PRO A 142 6.73 -20.28 15.59
C PRO A 142 6.34 -18.81 15.40
N VAL A 143 6.86 -18.20 14.33
CA VAL A 143 6.53 -16.80 13.99
C VAL A 143 5.11 -16.69 13.45
N PHE A 144 4.70 -17.65 12.58
CA PHE A 144 3.34 -17.69 12.07
C PHE A 144 2.44 -18.42 13.07
N VAL A 145 1.85 -17.64 13.98
CA VAL A 145 0.99 -18.17 15.05
C VAL A 145 -0.46 -18.39 14.59
N GLY A 146 -0.90 -17.69 13.53
CA GLY A 146 -2.23 -17.87 12.92
C GLY A 146 -2.42 -19.24 12.28
N PRO A 147 -3.68 -19.62 11.97
CA PRO A 147 -3.98 -20.92 11.39
C PRO A 147 -3.57 -21.06 9.93
N ASP A 148 -3.53 -19.95 9.18
CA ASP A 148 -3.41 -19.95 7.73
C ASP A 148 -2.02 -19.47 7.29
N VAL A 149 -1.52 -20.04 6.19
CA VAL A 149 -0.34 -19.56 5.46
C VAL A 149 -0.64 -19.57 3.96
N HIS A 150 -0.40 -18.44 3.31
CA HIS A 150 -0.59 -18.30 1.88
C HIS A 150 0.75 -18.48 1.15
N ILE A 151 0.76 -19.32 0.11
CA ILE A 151 1.97 -19.70 -0.62
C ILE A 151 2.11 -19.00 -1.98
N GLY A 152 1.24 -18.02 -2.30
CA GLY A 152 1.20 -17.38 -3.60
C GLY A 152 0.71 -18.31 -4.71
N THR A 153 1.60 -18.64 -5.65
CA THR A 153 1.42 -19.56 -6.77
C THR A 153 0.71 -19.01 -7.99
N ASP A 154 0.65 -17.69 -8.16
CA ASP A 154 0.18 -17.08 -9.40
C ASP A 154 1.32 -16.83 -10.42
N GLU A 155 0.91 -16.46 -11.60
CA GLU A 155 1.70 -15.92 -12.72
C GLU A 155 2.92 -16.74 -13.20
N TYR A 156 2.94 -18.05 -12.98
CA TYR A 156 4.02 -18.89 -13.52
C TYR A 156 3.83 -19.23 -15.02
N ASN A 157 4.88 -19.73 -15.67
CA ASN A 157 4.89 -19.93 -17.11
C ASN A 157 4.12 -21.19 -17.55
N LYS A 158 3.24 -21.04 -18.56
CA LYS A 158 2.40 -22.14 -19.09
C LYS A 158 3.17 -23.36 -19.59
N LYS A 159 4.40 -23.20 -20.05
CA LYS A 159 5.22 -24.30 -20.54
C LYS A 159 5.55 -25.30 -19.43
N GLU A 160 5.51 -24.86 -18.20
CA GLU A 160 5.86 -25.62 -17.01
C GLU A 160 4.63 -26.17 -16.23
N ALA A 161 3.48 -26.27 -16.89
CA ALA A 161 2.23 -26.58 -16.23
C ALA A 161 2.28 -27.83 -15.32
N GLU A 162 2.89 -28.94 -15.76
CA GLU A 162 2.98 -30.17 -14.96
C GLU A 162 3.93 -29.99 -13.76
N GLN A 163 5.08 -29.36 -13.95
CA GLN A 163 6.03 -29.11 -12.86
C GLN A 163 5.51 -28.08 -11.87
N TYR A 164 4.79 -27.04 -12.35
CA TYR A 164 4.09 -26.10 -11.51
C TYR A 164 3.02 -26.78 -10.66
N ARG A 165 2.25 -27.70 -11.22
CA ARG A 165 1.24 -28.46 -10.48
C ARG A 165 1.87 -29.35 -9.40
N TYR A 166 3.01 -29.99 -9.72
CA TYR A 166 3.80 -30.74 -8.74
C TYR A 166 4.29 -29.84 -7.61
N PHE A 167 4.86 -28.67 -7.94
CA PHE A 167 5.32 -27.67 -6.99
C PHE A 167 4.18 -27.22 -6.06
N THR A 168 3.05 -26.83 -6.63
CA THR A 168 1.87 -26.36 -5.89
C THR A 168 1.34 -27.45 -4.96
N ASP A 169 1.14 -28.67 -5.45
CA ASP A 169 0.68 -29.81 -4.64
C ASP A 169 1.62 -30.08 -3.46
N ARG A 170 2.93 -30.06 -3.72
CA ARG A 170 3.97 -30.28 -2.71
C ARG A 170 3.86 -29.24 -1.60
N TYR A 171 3.80 -27.93 -1.92
CA TYR A 171 3.78 -26.91 -0.90
C TYR A 171 2.44 -26.80 -0.16
N LEU A 172 1.31 -27.07 -0.81
CA LEU A 172 0.03 -27.19 -0.11
C LEU A 172 0.06 -28.32 0.94
N LYS A 173 0.61 -29.47 0.59
CA LYS A 173 0.81 -30.59 1.54
C LYS A 173 1.86 -30.28 2.60
N TYR A 174 2.92 -29.56 2.22
CA TYR A 174 3.98 -29.17 3.15
C TYR A 174 3.46 -28.27 4.27
N ILE A 175 2.72 -27.22 3.92
CA ILE A 175 2.08 -26.32 4.89
C ILE A 175 1.11 -27.08 5.79
N GLU A 176 0.26 -27.93 5.22
CA GLU A 176 -0.67 -28.76 6.02
C GLU A 176 0.06 -29.71 6.97
N SER A 177 1.18 -30.31 6.54
CA SER A 177 1.97 -31.22 7.38
C SER A 177 2.61 -30.51 8.60
N ARG A 178 2.72 -29.18 8.56
CA ARG A 178 3.16 -28.31 9.67
C ARG A 178 2.00 -27.81 10.52
N GLY A 179 0.79 -28.34 10.33
CA GLY A 179 -0.41 -28.00 11.12
C GLY A 179 -1.05 -26.66 10.72
N LYS A 180 -0.74 -26.12 9.54
CA LYS A 180 -1.32 -24.87 9.00
C LYS A 180 -2.30 -25.18 7.89
N THR A 181 -3.27 -24.30 7.69
CA THR A 181 -4.20 -24.33 6.56
C THR A 181 -3.57 -23.62 5.37
N PRO A 182 -3.30 -24.33 4.25
CA PRO A 182 -2.70 -23.71 3.08
C PRO A 182 -3.72 -22.87 2.31
N ARG A 183 -3.24 -21.70 1.83
CA ARG A 183 -3.97 -20.83 0.91
C ARG A 183 -3.11 -20.54 -0.32
N MET A 184 -3.76 -20.21 -1.46
CA MET A 184 -3.06 -19.90 -2.69
C MET A 184 -3.85 -18.93 -3.57
N TRP A 185 -3.16 -18.20 -4.46
CA TRP A 185 -3.76 -17.60 -5.63
C TRP A 185 -4.14 -18.69 -6.63
N GLY A 186 -5.27 -18.54 -7.27
CA GLY A 186 -5.69 -19.52 -8.27
C GLY A 186 -4.87 -19.43 -9.55
N GLY A 187 -4.36 -20.58 -10.03
CA GLY A 187 -3.51 -20.70 -11.22
C GLY A 187 -3.82 -21.89 -12.13
N LEU A 188 -4.61 -22.86 -11.66
CA LEU A 188 -4.73 -24.17 -12.30
C LEU A 188 -5.50 -24.17 -13.63
N LYS A 189 -6.33 -23.18 -13.90
CA LYS A 189 -6.97 -23.01 -15.21
C LYS A 189 -5.98 -22.51 -16.27
N TRP A 190 -5.09 -21.60 -15.87
CA TRP A 190 -4.04 -21.08 -16.74
C TRP A 190 -2.94 -22.10 -17.00
N LEU A 191 -2.64 -22.95 -16.00
CA LEU A 191 -1.65 -24.03 -16.04
C LEU A 191 -2.34 -25.41 -16.00
N PRO A 192 -3.03 -25.78 -17.10
CA PRO A 192 -3.74 -27.05 -17.17
C PRO A 192 -2.76 -28.22 -17.24
N GLY A 193 -3.08 -29.34 -16.58
CA GLY A 193 -2.22 -30.50 -16.58
C GLY A 193 -2.91 -31.72 -15.95
N LYS A 194 -2.19 -32.86 -15.92
CA LYS A 194 -2.67 -34.12 -15.38
C LYS A 194 -2.20 -34.37 -13.95
N THR A 195 -1.09 -33.74 -13.54
CA THR A 195 -0.58 -33.87 -12.18
C THR A 195 -1.64 -33.39 -11.18
N PRO A 196 -2.10 -34.26 -10.26
CA PRO A 196 -3.12 -33.89 -9.30
C PRO A 196 -2.57 -32.85 -8.31
N VAL A 197 -3.43 -31.91 -7.90
CA VAL A 197 -3.11 -30.87 -6.90
C VAL A 197 -4.08 -31.03 -5.73
N LYS A 198 -3.57 -30.99 -4.50
CA LYS A 198 -4.36 -31.04 -3.28
C LYS A 198 -5.43 -29.94 -3.29
N ALA A 199 -6.70 -30.34 -3.06
CA ALA A 199 -7.82 -29.40 -3.01
C ALA A 199 -8.48 -29.32 -1.63
N LYS A 200 -8.74 -30.47 -1.01
CA LYS A 200 -9.42 -30.52 0.29
C LYS A 200 -8.62 -29.75 1.35
N GLY A 201 -9.28 -28.82 2.02
CA GLY A 201 -8.67 -27.97 3.07
C GLY A 201 -7.90 -26.78 2.53
N VAL A 202 -7.93 -26.52 1.22
CA VAL A 202 -7.27 -25.39 0.59
C VAL A 202 -8.27 -24.28 0.27
N THR A 203 -7.90 -23.03 0.60
CA THR A 203 -8.63 -21.85 0.18
C THR A 203 -7.90 -21.15 -0.97
N VAL A 204 -8.64 -20.79 -2.02
CA VAL A 204 -8.13 -20.17 -3.25
C VAL A 204 -8.69 -18.76 -3.38
N ASN A 205 -7.82 -17.79 -3.58
CA ASN A 205 -8.20 -16.45 -4.03
C ASN A 205 -8.51 -16.52 -5.53
N ALA A 206 -9.78 -16.36 -5.89
CA ALA A 206 -10.25 -16.33 -7.26
C ALA A 206 -10.07 -14.90 -7.82
N TRP A 207 -8.86 -14.61 -8.32
CA TRP A 207 -8.44 -13.25 -8.68
C TRP A 207 -8.64 -12.90 -10.15
N SER A 208 -8.56 -13.89 -11.06
CA SER A 208 -8.75 -13.65 -12.50
C SER A 208 -9.48 -14.81 -13.16
N TYR A 209 -10.42 -14.49 -14.05
CA TYR A 209 -11.17 -15.48 -14.81
C TYR A 209 -10.28 -16.39 -15.68
N ASP A 210 -9.19 -15.86 -16.22
CA ASP A 210 -8.30 -16.63 -17.08
C ASP A 210 -7.44 -17.62 -16.27
N TRP A 211 -7.24 -17.35 -14.98
CA TRP A 211 -6.43 -18.15 -14.07
C TRP A 211 -7.23 -19.13 -13.23
N VAL A 212 -8.48 -18.81 -12.92
CA VAL A 212 -9.36 -19.63 -12.07
C VAL A 212 -10.66 -19.92 -12.79
N ASP A 213 -11.11 -21.18 -12.74
CA ASP A 213 -12.49 -21.55 -13.02
C ASP A 213 -13.19 -21.83 -11.68
N PRO A 214 -14.12 -20.98 -11.24
CA PRO A 214 -14.76 -21.14 -9.95
C PRO A 214 -15.58 -22.42 -9.82
N GLU A 215 -16.32 -22.85 -10.87
CA GLU A 215 -17.14 -24.07 -10.81
C GLU A 215 -16.29 -25.32 -10.74
N VAL A 216 -15.22 -25.38 -11.56
CA VAL A 216 -14.26 -26.49 -11.53
C VAL A 216 -13.56 -26.54 -10.17
N SER A 217 -13.10 -25.40 -9.67
CA SER A 217 -12.41 -25.34 -8.39
C SER A 217 -13.29 -25.81 -7.22
N LEU A 218 -14.56 -25.40 -7.17
CA LEU A 218 -15.51 -25.86 -6.15
C LEU A 218 -15.80 -27.36 -6.27
N LYS A 219 -15.94 -27.86 -7.51
CA LYS A 219 -16.13 -29.30 -7.77
C LYS A 219 -14.92 -30.14 -7.33
N ASP A 220 -13.70 -29.62 -7.49
CA ASP A 220 -12.47 -30.27 -7.05
C ASP A 220 -12.30 -30.22 -5.53
N GLY A 221 -13.10 -29.43 -4.81
CA GLY A 221 -13.13 -29.37 -3.35
C GLY A 221 -12.37 -28.19 -2.73
N TYR A 222 -11.94 -27.22 -3.52
CA TYR A 222 -11.41 -25.94 -3.03
C TYR A 222 -12.50 -25.08 -2.39
N LYS A 223 -12.12 -24.22 -1.45
CA LYS A 223 -12.92 -23.07 -1.02
C LYS A 223 -12.44 -21.84 -1.75
N LEU A 224 -13.35 -20.91 -2.04
CA LEU A 224 -13.04 -19.71 -2.82
C LEU A 224 -13.28 -18.43 -2.02
N ILE A 225 -12.36 -17.48 -2.17
CA ILE A 225 -12.57 -16.09 -1.83
C ILE A 225 -12.56 -15.31 -3.15
N ASN A 226 -13.63 -14.56 -3.42
CA ASN A 226 -13.69 -13.70 -4.60
C ASN A 226 -12.74 -12.51 -4.42
N THR A 227 -11.68 -12.47 -5.24
CA THR A 227 -10.68 -11.40 -5.26
C THR A 227 -10.52 -10.88 -6.70
N CYS A 228 -11.61 -10.93 -7.50
CA CYS A 228 -11.57 -10.64 -8.93
C CYS A 228 -10.92 -9.28 -9.23
N ASP A 229 -9.86 -9.28 -9.99
CA ASP A 229 -9.02 -8.13 -10.37
C ASP A 229 -9.81 -7.00 -11.01
N THR A 230 -10.79 -7.35 -11.83
CA THR A 230 -11.67 -6.38 -12.52
C THR A 230 -12.44 -5.48 -11.55
N TYR A 231 -12.76 -5.97 -10.35
CA TYR A 231 -13.64 -5.29 -9.40
C TYR A 231 -12.99 -4.92 -8.08
N LEU A 232 -12.02 -5.73 -7.62
CA LEU A 232 -11.51 -5.71 -6.26
C LEU A 232 -10.01 -5.37 -6.16
N TYR A 233 -9.35 -4.99 -7.28
CA TYR A 233 -7.96 -4.54 -7.25
C TYR A 233 -7.85 -3.03 -7.20
N ILE A 234 -6.99 -2.55 -6.32
CA ILE A 234 -6.52 -1.17 -6.20
C ILE A 234 -5.03 -1.19 -6.51
N VAL A 235 -4.60 -0.51 -7.59
CA VAL A 235 -3.19 -0.44 -7.99
C VAL A 235 -2.82 1.02 -8.26
N PRO A 236 -2.34 1.75 -7.24
CA PRO A 236 -2.09 3.18 -7.35
C PRO A 236 -1.07 3.52 -8.43
N GLY A 237 -1.40 4.49 -9.29
CA GLY A 237 -0.54 4.98 -10.35
C GLY A 237 -0.31 4.02 -11.52
N ALA A 238 -0.97 2.87 -11.54
CA ALA A 238 -0.74 1.83 -12.55
C ALA A 238 -1.34 2.18 -13.91
N GLY A 239 -2.55 2.76 -13.94
CA GLY A 239 -3.28 3.13 -15.16
C GLY A 239 -4.00 1.96 -15.84
N TYR A 240 -3.66 0.70 -15.54
CA TYR A 240 -4.33 -0.51 -16.05
C TYR A 240 -5.31 -1.12 -15.05
N TYR A 241 -5.22 -0.77 -13.78
CA TYR A 241 -6.20 -1.05 -12.73
C TYR A 241 -6.72 0.25 -12.11
N ARG A 242 -7.66 0.14 -11.19
CA ARG A 242 -8.32 1.27 -10.55
C ARG A 242 -7.45 1.89 -9.45
N GLU A 243 -7.58 3.21 -9.30
CA GLU A 243 -7.07 3.95 -8.13
C GLU A 243 -7.95 3.73 -6.89
N PHE A 244 -9.26 3.62 -7.11
CA PHE A 244 -10.29 3.35 -6.11
C PHE A 244 -11.25 2.30 -6.64
N LEU A 245 -11.80 1.49 -5.76
CA LEU A 245 -12.90 0.60 -6.14
C LEU A 245 -14.14 1.42 -6.53
N ASP A 246 -14.98 0.85 -7.41
CA ASP A 246 -16.28 1.42 -7.73
C ASP A 246 -17.25 1.13 -6.56
N ALA A 247 -17.18 1.98 -5.52
CA ALA A 247 -17.93 1.78 -4.30
C ALA A 247 -19.44 1.71 -4.53
N LYS A 248 -19.97 2.57 -5.44
CA LYS A 248 -21.40 2.54 -5.79
C LYS A 248 -21.80 1.22 -6.39
N TRP A 249 -21.07 0.76 -7.39
CA TRP A 249 -21.39 -0.49 -8.07
C TRP A 249 -21.25 -1.70 -7.13
N ILE A 250 -20.22 -1.72 -6.24
CA ILE A 250 -20.06 -2.76 -5.21
C ILE A 250 -21.26 -2.75 -4.26
N TYR A 251 -21.63 -1.58 -3.77
CA TYR A 251 -22.75 -1.42 -2.86
C TYR A 251 -24.08 -1.89 -3.45
N GLU A 252 -24.38 -1.47 -4.69
CA GLU A 252 -25.67 -1.74 -5.33
C GLU A 252 -25.76 -3.11 -5.99
N THR A 253 -24.66 -3.61 -6.56
CA THR A 253 -24.70 -4.72 -7.53
C THR A 253 -23.83 -5.91 -7.17
N TRP A 254 -22.55 -5.68 -6.79
CA TRP A 254 -21.61 -6.77 -6.58
C TRP A 254 -22.06 -7.72 -5.45
N THR A 255 -21.73 -9.01 -5.61
CA THR A 255 -21.88 -10.02 -4.55
C THR A 255 -20.67 -10.96 -4.59
N PRO A 256 -20.37 -11.71 -3.50
CA PRO A 256 -19.29 -12.69 -3.51
C PRO A 256 -19.41 -13.76 -4.60
N TRP A 257 -20.60 -14.02 -5.09
CA TRP A 257 -20.87 -15.02 -6.13
C TRP A 257 -20.71 -14.48 -7.55
N LEU A 258 -20.61 -13.17 -7.75
CA LEU A 258 -20.27 -12.54 -9.02
C LEU A 258 -18.76 -12.59 -9.21
N MET A 259 -18.27 -13.76 -9.68
CA MET A 259 -16.84 -14.06 -9.77
C MET A 259 -16.11 -13.22 -10.83
N ASN A 260 -16.80 -12.90 -11.93
CA ASN A 260 -16.28 -12.06 -13.01
C ASN A 260 -17.41 -11.67 -13.97
N ARG A 261 -17.09 -10.91 -15.04
CA ARG A 261 -18.07 -10.48 -16.07
C ARG A 261 -18.75 -11.61 -16.84
N LYS A 262 -18.17 -12.81 -16.83
CA LYS A 262 -18.63 -13.96 -17.62
C LYS A 262 -19.29 -15.04 -16.77
N GLN A 263 -19.11 -15.00 -15.46
CA GLN A 263 -19.53 -16.09 -14.58
C GLN A 263 -20.06 -15.57 -13.23
N THR A 264 -21.31 -15.91 -12.97
CA THR A 264 -21.98 -15.67 -11.69
C THR A 264 -22.46 -17.02 -11.16
N LEU A 265 -22.03 -17.36 -9.96
CA LEU A 265 -22.52 -18.55 -9.26
C LEU A 265 -23.88 -18.26 -8.61
N PRO A 266 -24.72 -19.26 -8.37
CA PRO A 266 -25.92 -19.09 -7.57
C PRO A 266 -25.59 -18.50 -6.18
N GLU A 267 -26.45 -17.63 -5.69
CA GLU A 267 -26.30 -17.07 -4.34
C GLU A 267 -26.37 -18.21 -3.30
N GLY A 268 -25.47 -18.15 -2.31
CA GLY A 268 -25.37 -19.20 -1.30
C GLY A 268 -24.59 -20.44 -1.75
N THR A 269 -23.96 -20.43 -2.94
CA THR A 269 -23.14 -21.57 -3.40
C THR A 269 -22.14 -21.99 -2.31
N PRO A 270 -22.19 -23.26 -1.83
CA PRO A 270 -21.27 -23.75 -0.79
C PRO A 270 -19.82 -23.68 -1.26
N GLY A 271 -18.93 -23.29 -0.34
CA GLY A 271 -17.50 -23.17 -0.62
C GLY A 271 -17.06 -21.78 -1.06
N VAL A 272 -17.97 -20.87 -1.41
CA VAL A 272 -17.67 -19.43 -1.55
C VAL A 272 -17.72 -18.79 -0.16
N LEU A 273 -16.55 -18.36 0.34
CA LEU A 273 -16.39 -17.86 1.70
C LEU A 273 -16.71 -16.38 1.86
N GLY A 274 -16.57 -15.61 0.77
CA GLY A 274 -16.75 -14.16 0.79
C GLY A 274 -15.96 -13.47 -0.30
N GLY A 275 -15.54 -12.24 -0.03
CA GLY A 275 -14.70 -11.44 -0.93
C GLY A 275 -13.57 -10.72 -0.22
N MET A 276 -12.51 -10.45 -0.98
CA MET A 276 -11.32 -9.74 -0.51
C MET A 276 -10.90 -8.74 -1.59
N PHE A 277 -10.66 -7.50 -1.23
CA PHE A 277 -9.96 -6.58 -2.15
C PHE A 277 -8.45 -6.67 -1.95
N ALA A 278 -7.70 -6.45 -3.00
CA ALA A 278 -6.25 -6.44 -2.96
C ALA A 278 -5.70 -5.04 -3.31
N VAL A 279 -4.63 -4.67 -2.63
CA VAL A 279 -3.89 -3.42 -2.89
C VAL A 279 -2.48 -3.79 -3.29
N TRP A 280 -2.12 -3.49 -4.55
CA TRP A 280 -0.81 -3.77 -5.12
C TRP A 280 -0.03 -2.48 -5.36
N ASN A 281 1.27 -2.52 -5.09
CA ASN A 281 2.16 -1.37 -5.24
C ASN A 281 3.13 -1.56 -6.42
N ASP A 282 2.60 -1.92 -7.58
CA ASP A 282 3.35 -2.26 -8.80
C ASP A 282 4.35 -1.19 -9.25
N LYS A 283 4.06 0.08 -8.95
CA LYS A 283 4.90 1.23 -9.33
C LYS A 283 5.92 1.55 -8.25
N CYS A 284 6.82 0.59 -7.97
CA CYS A 284 7.88 0.78 -6.98
C CYS A 284 8.65 2.08 -7.21
N GLY A 285 8.90 2.84 -6.15
CA GLY A 285 9.69 4.06 -6.21
C GLY A 285 8.98 5.26 -6.84
N ASN A 286 7.64 5.25 -6.94
CA ASN A 286 6.86 6.37 -7.47
C ASN A 286 6.54 7.46 -6.41
N GLY A 287 7.07 7.33 -5.21
CA GLY A 287 6.87 8.30 -4.13
C GLY A 287 5.50 8.21 -3.45
N ILE A 288 4.72 7.14 -3.61
CA ILE A 288 3.46 6.97 -2.89
C ILE A 288 3.70 6.78 -1.39
N SER A 289 2.93 7.48 -0.54
CA SER A 289 2.99 7.35 0.93
C SER A 289 2.02 6.29 1.46
N GLU A 290 2.19 5.90 2.73
CA GLU A 290 1.21 5.05 3.43
C GLU A 290 -0.18 5.69 3.41
N GLN A 291 -0.25 7.01 3.63
CA GLN A 291 -1.50 7.77 3.65
C GLN A 291 -2.16 7.82 2.27
N ASP A 292 -1.38 7.92 1.19
CA ASP A 292 -1.90 7.86 -0.18
C ASP A 292 -2.55 6.50 -0.48
N VAL A 293 -1.92 5.40 -0.03
CA VAL A 293 -2.48 4.05 -0.15
C VAL A 293 -3.70 3.90 0.75
N HIS A 294 -3.61 4.40 1.99
CA HIS A 294 -4.71 4.34 2.94
C HIS A 294 -5.96 5.07 2.44
N LEU A 295 -5.80 6.26 1.87
CA LEU A 295 -6.90 7.01 1.27
C LEU A 295 -7.63 6.22 0.18
N ARG A 296 -6.92 5.36 -0.57
CA ARG A 296 -7.51 4.52 -1.62
C ARG A 296 -8.16 3.25 -1.09
N SER A 297 -7.59 2.67 -0.05
CA SER A 297 -8.06 1.41 0.53
C SER A 297 -9.19 1.57 1.55
N PHE A 298 -9.23 2.68 2.28
CA PHE A 298 -10.22 2.87 3.34
C PHE A 298 -11.68 2.90 2.84
N PRO A 299 -12.04 3.58 1.74
CA PRO A 299 -13.40 3.45 1.18
C PRO A 299 -13.77 2.03 0.76
N ALA A 300 -12.77 1.24 0.31
CA ALA A 300 -12.99 -0.18 -0.01
C ALA A 300 -13.32 -1.01 1.23
N VAL A 301 -12.63 -0.76 2.35
CA VAL A 301 -12.97 -1.40 3.65
C VAL A 301 -14.41 -1.09 4.04
N GLN A 302 -14.84 0.16 3.92
CA GLN A 302 -16.20 0.58 4.29
C GLN A 302 -17.27 -0.09 3.45
N VAL A 303 -17.13 -0.02 2.12
CA VAL A 303 -18.15 -0.56 1.21
C VAL A 303 -18.17 -2.09 1.19
N LEU A 304 -17.00 -2.73 1.22
CA LEU A 304 -16.93 -4.19 1.19
C LEU A 304 -17.35 -4.78 2.54
N GLY A 305 -16.97 -4.14 3.65
CA GLY A 305 -17.43 -4.52 4.99
C GLY A 305 -18.96 -4.49 5.11
N GLU A 306 -19.61 -3.42 4.68
CA GLU A 306 -21.08 -3.31 4.64
C GLU A 306 -21.70 -4.39 3.73
N LYS A 307 -21.15 -4.55 2.52
CA LYS A 307 -21.65 -5.52 1.54
C LYS A 307 -21.56 -6.97 2.02
N LEU A 308 -20.44 -7.35 2.61
CA LEU A 308 -20.23 -8.71 3.10
C LEU A 308 -21.05 -9.00 4.37
N TRP A 309 -21.31 -7.97 5.18
CA TRP A 309 -22.08 -8.11 6.40
C TRP A 309 -23.60 -8.15 6.16
N ARG A 310 -24.12 -7.30 5.27
CA ARG A 310 -25.58 -7.13 5.06
C ARG A 310 -26.09 -7.65 3.73
N GLY A 311 -25.22 -8.01 2.79
CA GLY A 311 -25.61 -8.35 1.43
C GLY A 311 -26.04 -7.11 0.64
N VAL A 312 -27.04 -7.25 -0.23
CA VAL A 312 -27.62 -6.14 -1.01
C VAL A 312 -28.62 -5.39 -0.13
N ASN A 313 -28.21 -4.23 0.38
CA ASN A 313 -29.09 -3.35 1.16
C ASN A 313 -29.79 -2.34 0.25
N LYS A 314 -31.07 -2.57 -0.02
CA LYS A 314 -31.91 -1.66 -0.83
C LYS A 314 -32.62 -0.59 0.01
N ALA A 315 -32.56 -0.66 1.34
CA ALA A 315 -33.25 0.25 2.23
C ALA A 315 -32.55 1.61 2.36
N VAL A 316 -31.23 1.64 2.16
CA VAL A 316 -30.42 2.86 2.22
C VAL A 316 -29.84 3.13 0.83
N PRO A 317 -30.14 4.27 0.19
CA PRO A 317 -29.51 4.66 -1.06
C PRO A 317 -27.98 4.82 -0.91
N PHE A 318 -27.22 4.56 -1.97
CA PHE A 318 -25.75 4.65 -1.93
C PHE A 318 -25.25 6.01 -1.44
N PHE A 319 -25.85 7.12 -1.90
CA PHE A 319 -25.41 8.46 -1.49
C PHE A 319 -25.59 8.74 0.01
N ASP A 320 -26.65 8.19 0.61
CA ASP A 320 -26.86 8.29 2.07
C ASP A 320 -25.83 7.43 2.83
N PHE A 321 -25.51 6.23 2.31
CA PHE A 321 -24.43 5.39 2.84
C PHE A 321 -23.07 6.09 2.74
N GLU A 322 -22.74 6.67 1.57
CA GLU A 322 -21.50 7.42 1.35
C GLU A 322 -21.37 8.61 2.31
N ALA A 323 -22.45 9.37 2.50
CA ALA A 323 -22.48 10.48 3.47
C ALA A 323 -22.25 10.02 4.91
N LEU A 324 -22.77 8.85 5.30
CA LEU A 324 -22.47 8.24 6.60
C LEU A 324 -21.00 7.84 6.69
N CYS A 325 -20.44 7.20 5.66
CA CYS A 325 -19.04 6.80 5.61
C CYS A 325 -18.07 7.98 5.80
N GLN A 326 -18.40 9.15 5.23
CA GLN A 326 -17.60 10.36 5.41
C GLN A 326 -17.58 10.87 6.84
N GLN A 327 -18.63 10.63 7.62
CA GLN A 327 -18.76 11.04 9.02
C GLN A 327 -18.18 10.00 9.99
N MET A 328 -18.08 8.73 9.57
CA MET A 328 -17.56 7.65 10.42
C MET A 328 -16.06 7.80 10.66
N PRO A 329 -15.57 7.53 11.88
CA PRO A 329 -14.13 7.44 12.14
C PRO A 329 -13.53 6.25 11.41
N GLU A 330 -12.21 6.25 11.23
CA GLU A 330 -11.51 5.09 10.70
C GLU A 330 -11.59 3.90 11.66
N ALA A 331 -11.35 4.14 12.93
CA ALA A 331 -11.67 3.29 14.08
C ALA A 331 -11.51 4.12 15.36
N PRO A 332 -11.96 3.66 16.53
CA PRO A 332 -11.71 4.36 17.78
C PRO A 332 -10.21 4.60 18.01
N GLY A 333 -9.83 5.88 18.12
CA GLY A 333 -8.43 6.30 18.32
C GLY A 333 -7.52 6.18 17.10
N VAL A 334 -8.07 5.97 15.91
CA VAL A 334 -7.33 5.91 14.65
C VAL A 334 -7.72 7.07 13.75
N ASN A 335 -6.72 7.75 13.19
CA ASN A 335 -6.89 8.85 12.23
C ASN A 335 -5.70 8.89 11.26
N LEU A 336 -5.51 7.83 10.49
CA LEU A 336 -4.43 7.70 9.49
C LEU A 336 -4.58 8.68 8.32
N LEU A 337 -5.82 9.10 8.04
CA LEU A 337 -6.11 10.12 7.02
C LEU A 337 -5.87 11.54 7.53
N ALA A 338 -5.38 11.73 8.76
CA ALA A 338 -5.17 13.04 9.36
C ALA A 338 -6.38 13.99 9.20
N ARG A 339 -7.59 13.46 9.41
CA ARG A 339 -8.82 14.22 9.30
C ARG A 339 -8.92 15.24 10.43
N VAL A 340 -9.24 16.47 10.07
CA VAL A 340 -9.59 17.53 11.02
C VAL A 340 -11.07 17.90 10.86
N PRO A 341 -11.70 18.54 11.85
CA PRO A 341 -13.08 19.02 11.71
C PRO A 341 -13.27 19.89 10.47
N GLN A 342 -14.47 19.82 9.85
CA GLN A 342 -14.83 20.72 8.75
C GLN A 342 -14.84 22.18 9.21
N GLY A 343 -14.52 23.10 8.29
CA GLY A 343 -14.48 24.54 8.53
C GLY A 343 -13.06 25.07 8.60
N THR A 344 -12.89 26.19 9.30
CA THR A 344 -11.59 26.90 9.42
C THR A 344 -11.06 26.77 10.85
N THR A 345 -9.86 26.23 10.99
CA THR A 345 -9.11 26.18 12.25
C THR A 345 -7.96 27.18 12.19
N ARG A 346 -7.92 28.12 13.13
CA ARG A 346 -6.84 29.10 13.27
C ARG A 346 -5.76 28.56 14.22
N LEU A 347 -4.50 28.53 13.76
CA LEU A 347 -3.37 28.03 14.54
C LEU A 347 -2.52 29.13 15.18
N THR A 348 -2.60 30.37 14.68
CA THR A 348 -1.98 31.55 15.28
C THR A 348 -3.04 32.58 15.60
N ALA A 349 -2.84 33.40 16.65
CA ALA A 349 -3.79 34.47 16.98
C ALA A 349 -3.89 35.46 15.82
N GLU A 350 -5.11 35.96 15.55
CA GLU A 350 -5.42 36.84 14.45
C GLU A 350 -4.58 38.13 14.52
N GLY A 351 -3.98 38.52 13.40
CA GLY A 351 -3.14 39.71 13.26
C GLY A 351 -1.85 39.66 14.11
N LYS A 352 -1.57 38.58 14.82
CA LYS A 352 -0.33 38.44 15.60
C LYS A 352 0.80 37.89 14.75
N VAL A 353 1.85 38.67 14.65
CA VAL A 353 3.10 38.29 13.99
C VAL A 353 3.94 37.47 14.97
N LYS A 354 4.49 36.34 14.51
CA LYS A 354 5.50 35.55 15.20
C LYS A 354 6.84 35.72 14.47
N SER A 355 7.88 36.10 15.21
CA SER A 355 9.25 36.14 14.69
C SER A 355 9.98 34.86 15.09
N LEU A 356 10.72 34.29 14.17
CA LEU A 356 11.53 33.09 14.33
C LEU A 356 12.98 33.39 14.02
N SER A 357 13.89 33.01 14.90
CA SER A 357 15.34 33.29 14.80
C SER A 357 16.09 32.28 13.94
N GLY A 358 15.41 31.21 13.49
CA GLY A 358 16.02 30.06 12.80
C GLY A 358 16.37 28.89 13.72
N THR A 359 16.14 29.04 15.03
CA THR A 359 16.34 27.99 16.05
C THR A 359 15.15 27.92 17.03
N ASP A 360 14.05 28.55 16.69
CA ASP A 360 12.82 28.57 17.49
C ASP A 360 11.77 27.63 16.92
N THR A 361 10.87 27.15 17.78
CA THR A 361 9.69 26.41 17.39
C THR A 361 8.42 26.96 18.03
N ILE A 362 7.33 26.89 17.31
CA ILE A 362 5.98 27.14 17.82
C ILE A 362 5.18 25.84 17.65
N ARG A 363 4.79 25.21 18.74
CA ARG A 363 3.87 24.07 18.70
C ARG A 363 2.46 24.53 18.38
N THR A 364 1.76 23.78 17.55
CA THR A 364 0.35 24.02 17.23
C THR A 364 -0.56 22.99 17.90
N SER A 365 -1.87 23.15 17.74
CA SER A 365 -2.88 22.24 18.27
C SER A 365 -3.16 21.02 17.37
N LEU A 366 -2.60 20.99 16.15
CA LEU A 366 -2.79 19.91 15.17
C LEU A 366 -1.44 19.30 14.79
N PRO A 367 -1.30 17.98 14.71
CA PRO A 367 -0.07 17.36 14.21
C PRO A 367 0.10 17.54 12.69
N GLU A 368 -0.99 17.42 11.95
CA GLU A 368 -1.01 17.48 10.47
C GLU A 368 -2.46 17.59 9.96
N VAL A 369 -2.64 17.80 8.66
CA VAL A 369 -3.95 17.74 7.99
C VAL A 369 -3.86 16.97 6.68
N GLY A 370 -4.76 15.99 6.51
CA GLY A 370 -4.90 15.17 5.30
C GLY A 370 -5.91 15.72 4.30
N TYR A 371 -5.91 15.13 3.13
CA TYR A 371 -6.71 15.54 1.97
C TYR A 371 -8.23 15.48 2.19
N PRO A 372 -9.02 16.34 1.49
CA PRO A 372 -8.59 17.58 0.85
C PRO A 372 -8.44 18.71 1.89
N TYR A 373 -7.42 19.54 1.72
CA TYR A 373 -7.18 20.69 2.62
C TYR A 373 -6.72 21.93 1.87
N ALA A 374 -6.81 23.09 2.54
CA ALA A 374 -6.05 24.27 2.23
C ALA A 374 -5.40 24.80 3.52
N VAL A 375 -4.11 25.07 3.48
CA VAL A 375 -3.39 25.76 4.56
C VAL A 375 -2.92 27.10 4.03
N SER A 376 -3.32 28.20 4.68
CA SER A 376 -2.92 29.54 4.33
C SER A 376 -2.15 30.22 5.46
N PHE A 377 -1.18 31.03 5.10
CA PHE A 377 -0.37 31.80 6.04
C PHE A 377 0.30 32.96 5.34
N ARG A 378 0.72 33.95 6.12
CA ARG A 378 1.54 35.07 5.66
C ARG A 378 2.96 34.86 6.15
N VAL A 379 3.93 35.04 5.27
CA VAL A 379 5.34 34.83 5.58
C VAL A 379 6.21 35.97 5.07
N CYS A 380 7.25 36.35 5.84
CA CYS A 380 8.25 37.34 5.47
C CYS A 380 9.62 36.78 5.90
N PRO A 381 10.36 36.12 4.99
CA PRO A 381 11.70 35.59 5.28
C PRO A 381 12.68 36.76 5.50
N ASP A 382 13.59 36.60 6.45
CA ASP A 382 14.74 37.49 6.60
C ASP A 382 15.73 37.25 5.44
N LYS A 383 16.57 38.25 5.14
CA LYS A 383 17.57 38.16 4.07
C LYS A 383 18.58 37.04 4.30
N ASP A 384 18.85 36.71 5.56
CA ASP A 384 19.77 35.68 6.01
C ASP A 384 19.02 34.44 6.53
N THR A 385 17.80 34.17 5.99
CA THR A 385 17.06 32.93 6.32
C THR A 385 17.88 31.68 5.98
N ASN A 386 17.76 30.66 6.80
CA ASN A 386 18.55 29.43 6.66
C ASN A 386 18.30 28.77 5.30
N VAL A 387 19.36 28.18 4.71
CA VAL A 387 19.24 27.31 3.54
C VAL A 387 18.40 26.10 3.91
N SER A 388 17.39 25.81 3.10
CA SER A 388 16.41 24.73 3.38
C SER A 388 15.82 24.83 4.80
N GLY A 389 15.52 26.09 5.24
CA GLY A 389 14.97 26.33 6.57
C GLY A 389 13.59 25.71 6.74
N VAL A 390 13.41 24.95 7.81
CA VAL A 390 12.14 24.29 8.13
C VAL A 390 11.09 25.32 8.52
N MET A 391 10.00 25.39 7.75
CA MET A 391 8.86 26.25 8.03
C MET A 391 7.76 25.54 8.80
N PHE A 392 7.42 24.32 8.38
CA PHE A 392 6.48 23.44 9.09
C PHE A 392 7.05 22.03 9.16
N SER A 393 6.84 21.35 10.28
CA SER A 393 7.15 19.93 10.42
C SER A 393 6.05 19.16 11.16
N GLY A 394 5.92 17.89 10.85
CA GLY A 394 4.93 16.97 11.39
C GLY A 394 5.44 15.52 11.40
N PRO A 395 4.57 14.56 11.75
CA PRO A 395 4.98 13.16 11.83
C PRO A 395 5.50 12.57 10.52
N HIS A 396 4.94 12.99 9.37
CA HIS A 396 5.18 12.31 8.08
C HIS A 396 5.85 13.21 7.03
N SER A 397 5.90 14.52 7.26
CA SER A 397 6.36 15.46 6.24
C SER A 397 6.96 16.75 6.85
N THR A 398 7.69 17.46 6.00
CA THR A 398 8.30 18.75 6.35
C THR A 398 8.16 19.72 5.17
N VAL A 399 7.85 20.99 5.44
CA VAL A 399 7.81 22.07 4.46
C VAL A 399 8.98 23.03 4.72
N TYR A 400 9.71 23.35 3.66
CA TYR A 400 10.91 24.18 3.69
C TYR A 400 10.72 25.49 2.94
N VAL A 401 11.45 26.51 3.35
CA VAL A 401 11.70 27.72 2.56
C VAL A 401 13.16 27.77 2.13
N ASN A 402 13.44 28.52 1.07
CA ASN A 402 14.80 28.67 0.55
C ASN A 402 15.51 27.32 0.30
N TRP A 403 14.79 26.38 -0.30
CA TRP A 403 15.32 25.05 -0.58
C TRP A 403 16.62 25.14 -1.38
N GLU A 404 17.69 24.48 -0.89
CA GLU A 404 19.02 24.49 -1.49
C GLU A 404 19.52 25.88 -1.92
N ASN A 405 19.11 26.93 -1.22
CA ASN A 405 19.43 28.35 -1.51
C ASN A 405 18.83 28.87 -2.83
N THR A 406 17.76 28.25 -3.33
CA THR A 406 17.06 28.69 -4.56
C THR A 406 16.03 29.79 -4.31
N GLY A 407 15.60 29.97 -3.05
CA GLY A 407 14.44 30.78 -2.66
C GLY A 407 13.09 30.10 -2.88
N HIS A 408 13.08 28.84 -3.30
CA HIS A 408 11.84 28.09 -3.52
C HIS A 408 11.29 27.50 -2.22
N ILE A 409 9.98 27.26 -2.21
CA ILE A 409 9.30 26.46 -1.21
C ILE A 409 9.39 25.00 -1.69
N ALA A 410 9.70 24.07 -0.77
CA ALA A 410 9.72 22.64 -1.04
C ALA A 410 9.07 21.86 0.10
N PHE A 411 8.76 20.62 -0.13
CA PHE A 411 8.37 19.70 0.94
C PHE A 411 9.01 18.32 0.77
N SER A 412 9.22 17.65 1.88
CA SER A 412 9.71 16.25 1.90
C SER A 412 8.74 15.34 2.61
N ARG A 413 8.66 14.09 2.14
CA ARG A 413 7.98 12.97 2.77
C ARG A 413 8.54 11.64 2.26
N ASP A 414 8.59 10.62 3.08
CA ASP A 414 9.04 9.26 2.71
C ASP A 414 10.38 9.23 1.93
N GLY A 415 11.31 10.17 2.23
CA GLY A 415 12.59 10.27 1.53
C GLY A 415 12.54 10.96 0.15
N TYR A 416 11.39 11.43 -0.29
CA TYR A 416 11.23 12.22 -1.51
C TYR A 416 11.13 13.69 -1.19
N VAL A 417 11.68 14.54 -2.08
CA VAL A 417 11.56 15.99 -2.03
C VAL A 417 10.89 16.48 -3.30
N PHE A 418 9.95 17.40 -3.11
CA PHE A 418 9.22 18.06 -4.18
C PHE A 418 9.35 19.56 -4.02
N GLU A 419 9.74 20.27 -5.08
CA GLU A 419 10.04 21.70 -5.09
C GLU A 419 9.04 22.45 -5.98
N PHE A 420 8.54 23.58 -5.47
CA PHE A 420 7.79 24.55 -6.27
C PHE A 420 8.77 25.49 -6.97
N ASP A 421 9.30 25.08 -8.09
CA ASP A 421 10.37 25.76 -8.84
C ASP A 421 9.90 26.96 -9.68
N SER A 422 8.59 27.15 -9.81
CA SER A 422 8.00 28.26 -10.55
C SER A 422 7.86 29.56 -9.75
N PHE A 423 8.24 29.57 -8.45
CA PHE A 423 8.13 30.73 -7.60
C PHE A 423 9.28 30.83 -6.60
N ARG A 424 9.90 32.03 -6.54
CA ARG A 424 10.89 32.38 -5.53
C ARG A 424 10.25 33.27 -4.47
N LEU A 425 10.26 32.84 -3.23
CA LEU A 425 9.74 33.58 -2.11
C LEU A 425 10.63 34.80 -1.84
N PRO A 426 10.11 36.06 -1.95
CA PRO A 426 10.91 37.27 -1.77
C PRO A 426 11.29 37.39 -0.29
N VAL A 427 12.55 37.79 -0.02
CA VAL A 427 13.03 38.11 1.31
C VAL A 427 12.61 39.54 1.72
N GLU A 428 12.48 39.80 3.03
CA GLU A 428 12.10 41.08 3.62
C GLU A 428 10.76 41.67 3.12
N LYS A 429 9.92 40.79 2.50
CA LYS A 429 8.60 41.14 1.97
C LYS A 429 7.54 40.18 2.46
N TRP A 430 6.41 40.70 2.95
CA TRP A 430 5.24 39.87 3.27
C TRP A 430 4.63 39.32 2.00
N THR A 431 4.37 38.03 2.03
CA THR A 431 3.74 37.26 0.95
C THR A 431 2.64 36.40 1.51
N ASP A 432 1.47 36.37 0.89
CA ASP A 432 0.35 35.50 1.24
C ASP A 432 0.51 34.17 0.51
N ILE A 433 0.69 33.11 1.27
CA ILE A 433 0.85 31.74 0.75
C ILE A 433 -0.37 30.90 1.10
N ARG A 434 -0.84 30.11 0.13
CA ARG A 434 -1.80 29.04 0.37
C ARG A 434 -1.32 27.78 -0.32
N ILE A 435 -1.26 26.67 0.42
CA ILE A 435 -0.95 25.34 -0.11
C ILE A 435 -2.22 24.49 -0.01
N GLU A 436 -2.67 23.95 -1.13
CA GLU A 436 -3.81 23.04 -1.21
C GLU A 436 -3.33 21.64 -1.58
N GLY A 437 -3.84 20.62 -0.89
CA GLY A 437 -3.55 19.22 -1.17
C GLY A 437 -4.81 18.42 -1.51
N ASP A 438 -4.68 17.55 -2.48
CA ASP A 438 -5.63 16.48 -2.77
C ASP A 438 -4.89 15.17 -3.12
N TYR A 439 -5.64 14.10 -3.39
CA TYR A 439 -5.05 12.78 -3.65
C TYR A 439 -4.24 12.69 -4.97
N LYS A 440 -4.29 13.71 -5.81
CA LYS A 440 -3.54 13.79 -7.07
C LYS A 440 -2.27 14.60 -6.96
N GLY A 441 -2.25 15.62 -6.08
CA GLY A 441 -1.09 16.49 -6.00
C GLY A 441 -1.25 17.65 -5.04
N THR A 442 -0.30 18.58 -5.13
CA THR A 442 -0.16 19.74 -4.23
C THR A 442 -0.05 21.04 -5.03
N SER A 443 -0.84 22.03 -4.68
CA SER A 443 -0.91 23.32 -5.36
C SER A 443 -0.36 24.43 -4.47
N LEU A 444 0.46 25.32 -5.04
CA LEU A 444 0.94 26.55 -4.43
C LEU A 444 0.21 27.76 -5.01
N TYR A 445 -0.38 28.54 -4.12
CA TYR A 445 -0.96 29.86 -4.44
C TYR A 445 -0.16 30.94 -3.74
N VAL A 446 0.06 32.03 -4.44
CA VAL A 446 0.73 33.25 -3.95
C VAL A 446 -0.16 34.44 -4.20
N ASP A 447 -0.41 35.25 -3.18
CA ASP A 447 -1.28 36.44 -3.24
C ASP A 447 -2.63 36.12 -3.93
N GLY A 448 -3.19 34.94 -3.64
CA GLY A 448 -4.46 34.45 -4.18
C GLY A 448 -4.41 33.81 -5.59
N GLN A 449 -3.28 33.86 -6.28
CA GLN A 449 -3.08 33.31 -7.63
C GLN A 449 -2.46 31.92 -7.57
N LEU A 450 -2.97 30.96 -8.36
CA LEU A 450 -2.31 29.67 -8.55
C LEU A 450 -1.00 29.87 -9.31
N VAL A 451 0.11 29.52 -8.69
CA VAL A 451 1.44 29.64 -9.28
C VAL A 451 1.95 28.33 -9.85
N GLN A 452 1.77 27.24 -9.11
CA GLN A 452 2.21 25.92 -9.53
C GLN A 452 1.35 24.85 -8.91
N ARG A 453 1.09 23.77 -9.69
CA ARG A 453 0.57 22.52 -9.19
C ARG A 453 1.56 21.41 -9.49
N LEU A 454 1.97 20.71 -8.46
CA LEU A 454 2.76 19.48 -8.54
C LEU A 454 1.80 18.32 -8.69
N GLU A 455 1.62 17.86 -9.94
CA GLU A 455 0.75 16.74 -10.29
C GLU A 455 1.18 16.19 -11.65
N GLY A 456 1.20 14.87 -11.77
CA GLY A 456 1.34 14.22 -13.07
C GLY A 456 2.73 14.23 -13.68
N ARG A 457 3.79 14.52 -12.92
CA ARG A 457 5.15 14.22 -13.41
C ARG A 457 5.26 12.75 -13.71
N TYR A 458 5.84 12.42 -14.84
CA TYR A 458 6.05 11.04 -15.24
C TYR A 458 7.40 10.85 -15.92
N LYS A 459 7.95 9.66 -15.76
CA LYS A 459 9.14 9.19 -16.47
C LYS A 459 8.71 8.18 -17.53
N LYS A 460 9.02 8.43 -18.80
CA LYS A 460 8.88 7.44 -19.87
C LYS A 460 10.06 6.50 -19.85
N VAL A 461 9.78 5.21 -19.97
CA VAL A 461 10.80 4.17 -20.03
C VAL A 461 10.46 3.17 -21.13
N TYR A 462 11.49 2.67 -21.84
CA TYR A 462 11.29 1.64 -22.84
C TYR A 462 11.22 0.28 -22.15
N ASN A 463 10.13 -0.43 -22.38
CA ASN A 463 9.97 -1.82 -21.95
C ASN A 463 10.53 -2.73 -23.05
N ALA A 464 11.70 -3.31 -22.82
CA ALA A 464 12.38 -4.15 -23.79
C ALA A 464 11.65 -5.48 -24.06
N GLN A 465 11.01 -6.05 -23.02
CA GLN A 465 10.26 -7.30 -23.11
C GLN A 465 9.02 -7.17 -24.00
N HIS A 466 8.26 -6.09 -23.84
CA HIS A 466 7.01 -5.85 -24.57
C HIS A 466 7.16 -4.89 -25.75
N LYS A 467 8.37 -4.38 -26.00
CA LYS A 467 8.71 -3.46 -27.10
C LYS A 467 7.77 -2.24 -27.17
N ARG A 468 7.47 -1.65 -26.03
CA ARG A 468 6.59 -0.48 -25.90
C ARG A 468 7.14 0.55 -24.91
N MET A 469 6.55 1.74 -24.91
CA MET A 469 6.80 2.74 -23.87
C MET A 469 5.85 2.53 -22.69
N ASP A 470 6.43 2.43 -21.50
CA ASP A 470 5.71 2.44 -20.23
C ASP A 470 5.98 3.75 -19.47
N TYR A 471 5.19 3.99 -18.41
CA TYR A 471 5.22 5.25 -17.65
C TYR A 471 5.31 4.97 -16.16
N MET A 472 6.18 5.70 -15.48
CA MET A 472 6.19 5.86 -14.03
C MET A 472 5.57 7.21 -13.70
N SER A 473 4.40 7.23 -13.06
CA SER A 473 3.77 8.46 -12.57
C SER A 473 4.14 8.68 -11.11
N TYR A 474 4.75 9.84 -10.79
CA TYR A 474 5.13 10.18 -9.44
C TYR A 474 3.95 10.74 -8.64
N GLN A 475 3.86 10.36 -7.38
CA GLN A 475 2.87 10.88 -6.43
C GLN A 475 3.44 12.11 -5.73
N GLU A 476 2.95 13.30 -6.10
CA GLU A 476 3.43 14.60 -5.60
C GLU A 476 2.46 15.19 -4.58
N THR A 477 1.99 14.35 -3.70
CA THR A 477 1.00 14.65 -2.67
C THR A 477 1.66 15.02 -1.35
N LEU A 478 0.98 15.78 -0.50
CA LEU A 478 1.46 16.23 0.79
C LEU A 478 0.35 16.13 1.84
N ILE A 479 0.52 15.30 2.87
CA ILE A 479 -0.16 15.49 4.15
C ILE A 479 0.53 16.68 4.81
N PHE A 480 -0.20 17.79 5.02
CA PHE A 480 0.45 19.02 5.42
C PHE A 480 0.86 18.97 6.90
N PRO A 481 2.17 19.14 7.19
CA PRO A 481 2.69 19.08 8.55
C PRO A 481 2.30 20.32 9.34
N LEU A 482 1.80 20.10 10.56
CA LEU A 482 1.33 21.19 11.41
C LEU A 482 1.79 21.08 12.86
N GLN A 483 2.53 20.01 13.23
CA GLN A 483 2.91 19.78 14.62
C GLN A 483 3.69 20.95 15.20
N GLN A 484 4.58 21.53 14.39
CA GLN A 484 5.33 22.73 14.77
C GLN A 484 5.66 23.61 13.57
N ILE A 485 5.83 24.91 13.85
CA ILE A 485 6.32 25.94 12.93
C ILE A 485 7.75 26.27 13.35
N GLY A 486 8.69 26.23 12.40
CA GLY A 486 10.13 26.35 12.68
C GLY A 486 10.77 25.04 13.14
N ASP A 487 12.05 25.10 13.44
CA ASP A 487 12.86 23.97 13.95
C ASP A 487 14.03 24.47 14.79
N VAL A 488 14.43 23.67 15.79
CA VAL A 488 15.50 24.06 16.74
C VAL A 488 16.92 23.94 16.16
N LEU A 489 17.09 23.19 15.05
CA LEU A 489 18.39 22.97 14.42
C LEU A 489 18.55 23.80 13.13
N ASN A 490 17.52 23.80 12.28
CA ASN A 490 17.54 24.47 10.98
C ASN A 490 16.17 25.07 10.64
N GLY A 491 15.63 25.89 11.55
CA GLY A 491 14.35 26.55 11.34
C GLY A 491 14.42 27.68 10.32
N PHE A 492 13.25 28.02 9.80
CA PHE A 492 13.04 29.23 9.02
C PHE A 492 13.34 30.46 9.87
N LYS A 493 14.11 31.43 9.33
CA LYS A 493 14.37 32.73 9.94
C LYS A 493 13.53 33.81 9.26
N GLY A 494 12.72 34.52 10.05
CA GLY A 494 11.79 35.52 9.53
C GLY A 494 10.52 35.65 10.36
N LYS A 495 9.44 36.08 9.72
CA LYS A 495 8.16 36.35 10.38
C LYS A 495 7.04 35.53 9.72
N ILE A 496 6.11 35.02 10.54
CA ILE A 496 4.91 34.32 10.09
C ILE A 496 3.67 34.84 10.83
N ALA A 497 2.54 34.89 10.15
CA ALA A 497 1.24 35.28 10.71
C ALA A 497 0.07 34.55 10.04
N ASP A 498 -1.10 34.60 10.68
CA ASP A 498 -2.40 34.18 10.15
C ASP A 498 -2.40 32.76 9.58
N VAL A 499 -1.84 31.80 10.33
CA VAL A 499 -1.85 30.40 9.92
C VAL A 499 -3.25 29.80 10.13
N LEU A 500 -3.88 29.43 9.03
CA LEU A 500 -5.23 28.88 8.95
C LEU A 500 -5.23 27.53 8.25
N VAL A 501 -6.00 26.59 8.78
CA VAL A 501 -6.32 25.32 8.12
C VAL A 501 -7.78 25.33 7.72
N ILE A 502 -8.06 25.08 6.46
CA ILE A 502 -9.41 25.07 5.90
C ILE A 502 -9.67 23.67 5.36
N ARG A 503 -10.70 23.02 5.87
CA ARG A 503 -11.24 21.77 5.35
C ARG A 503 -12.64 21.99 4.82
N LYS A 504 -12.83 21.75 3.53
CA LYS A 504 -14.12 21.86 2.84
C LYS A 504 -15.00 20.64 3.08
#